data_b550d36bc744f96e99695c33f8d3c6fc
#
_entry.id   b550d36bc744f96e99695c33f8d3c6fc
#
_cell.length_a   1.000
_cell.length_b   1.000
_cell.length_c   1.000
_cell.angle_alpha   90.00
_cell.angle_beta   90.00
_cell.angle_gamma   90.00
#
_symmetry.space_group_name_H-M   'P 1'
#
loop_
_entity.id
_entity.type
_entity.pdbx_description
1 polymer ?
#
loop_
_entity_poly.entity_id
_entity_poly.type
_entity_poly.pdbx_seq_one_letter_code
_entity_poly.pdbx_strand_id
1 'polypeptide(L)'
;MQPDKLNKAALIFCCLLVFLCTACDSANNPIILPAIAKAPASKQIFVKPILGSPGYVELDPALLADLPSASIVNMLYEGLVEISDNGGIQKMLAQSYSVSPDGLTWTFTLRDHLQFNDGTPLTSADVAYSLDRALQPATRSPLAPYYLRLIKDSDKLASGQIKTLIGDSILTPDAKTVVLVTSRRAAYFLYTLTNQTAYVVEKSFVTKYGSQFTTHLSQGGSSGPWQLAQYLPKKEIDFAPNTHYTGQKTQLRKIVRPFYMSASTAYKDYRVDRLDSTPVPVAQLAQVKQATAGQYHQYPLLAINYLAMNYLVKPFDNIKIRQAFALALNKDLITAKVYTDSAIATNHIIPTGIPGSNTNLTGPTGGQGTAGDAATARKLFAAGLREEKLTQQQLPPIVLSVPGSNTADVREQYAVFQQMWQQALGITVTIDYVDYAKLQTEIGAATNNARGLMFWYASWIADYPDAQDWTSLQFARGSQLNNMNYGQNSATDAVQQQAVQQALAQADASTVPAQRQQQYQRAEQQLVNDVAWLPIAQQVASYVQKPCVQGTTDTPYGVTPPDDWGKVFISTATPCAKTTVQ
;
A
#
# COMPACT_ATOMS: atom_id res chain seq x y z
N MET A 1 8.96 82.80 19.02
CA MET A 1 9.81 83.66 18.19
C MET A 1 10.73 82.74 17.37
N GLN A 2 10.55 82.89 16.09
CA GLN A 2 11.28 82.42 14.90
C GLN A 2 11.67 80.93 14.78
N PRO A 3 11.16 80.34 13.71
CA PRO A 3 11.63 79.06 13.12
C PRO A 3 12.69 79.33 12.06
N ASP A 4 13.13 78.28 11.40
CA ASP A 4 13.96 78.19 10.21
C ASP A 4 15.46 78.08 10.39
N LYS A 5 15.90 76.82 10.20
CA LYS A 5 17.09 76.45 9.41
C LYS A 5 17.30 74.90 9.40
N LEU A 6 16.31 74.17 8.85
CA LEU A 6 16.56 72.74 8.59
C LEU A 6 15.67 72.24 7.42
N ASN A 7 15.91 72.78 6.20
CA ASN A 7 15.17 72.24 5.05
C ASN A 7 15.84 72.56 3.69
N LYS A 8 17.21 72.58 3.60
CA LYS A 8 17.86 72.68 2.28
C LYS A 8 18.93 71.59 2.04
N ALA A 9 19.24 70.72 3.02
CA ALA A 9 20.16 69.62 2.79
C ALA A 9 19.49 68.28 2.43
N ALA A 10 18.18 68.16 2.61
CA ALA A 10 17.41 66.92 2.30
C ALA A 10 16.95 66.82 0.85
N LEU A 11 16.96 67.92 0.08
CA LEU A 11 16.48 67.94 -1.31
C LEU A 11 17.57 67.66 -2.35
N ILE A 12 18.85 67.71 -2.00
CA ILE A 12 19.95 67.44 -2.92
C ILE A 12 20.39 65.97 -2.84
N PHE A 13 20.02 65.25 -1.75
CA PHE A 13 20.34 63.82 -1.62
C PHE A 13 19.27 62.89 -2.25
N CYS A 14 18.04 63.37 -2.49
CA CYS A 14 17.01 62.63 -3.21
C CYS A 14 17.13 62.66 -4.73
N CYS A 15 17.81 63.63 -5.32
CA CYS A 15 17.99 63.69 -6.79
C CYS A 15 19.21 62.90 -7.30
N LEU A 16 20.12 62.45 -6.44
CA LEU A 16 21.28 61.64 -6.84
C LEU A 16 21.02 60.11 -6.68
N LEU A 17 19.91 59.71 -6.07
CA LEU A 17 19.50 58.29 -5.93
C LEU A 17 18.53 57.84 -7.02
N VAL A 18 18.05 58.75 -7.89
CA VAL A 18 17.11 58.40 -8.98
C VAL A 18 17.83 58.10 -10.30
N PHE A 19 19.15 58.34 -10.40
CA PHE A 19 19.93 58.08 -11.63
C PHE A 19 20.78 56.80 -11.59
N LEU A 20 20.63 55.96 -10.55
CA LEU A 20 21.35 54.69 -10.44
C LEU A 20 20.43 53.46 -10.47
N CYS A 21 19.14 53.62 -10.78
CA CYS A 21 18.16 52.51 -10.90
C CYS A 21 17.68 52.23 -12.35
N THR A 22 18.41 52.70 -13.37
CA THR A 22 18.07 52.39 -14.77
C THR A 22 19.10 51.52 -15.49
N ALA A 23 19.78 50.63 -14.76
CA ALA A 23 20.69 49.65 -15.37
C ALA A 23 20.58 48.28 -14.66
N CYS A 24 19.36 47.78 -14.46
CA CYS A 24 19.09 46.37 -14.11
C CYS A 24 17.81 45.92 -14.80
N ASP A 25 17.75 46.16 -16.11
CA ASP A 25 16.84 45.42 -16.99
C ASP A 25 17.73 44.37 -17.70
N SER A 26 18.18 43.41 -16.92
CA SER A 26 18.88 42.25 -17.45
C SER A 26 18.08 41.00 -17.13
N ALA A 27 17.28 40.65 -18.14
CA ALA A 27 16.98 39.28 -18.49
C ALA A 27 16.55 38.39 -17.32
N ASN A 28 15.24 38.37 -17.02
CA ASN A 28 14.56 37.15 -16.65
C ASN A 28 14.63 36.18 -17.85
N ASN A 29 15.81 35.76 -18.23
CA ASN A 29 15.96 34.54 -18.97
C ASN A 29 15.65 33.42 -17.95
N PRO A 30 14.60 32.66 -18.12
CA PRO A 30 14.43 31.45 -17.35
C PRO A 30 15.71 30.65 -17.56
N ILE A 31 16.34 30.22 -16.48
CA ILE A 31 17.45 29.25 -16.55
C ILE A 31 16.83 28.02 -17.18
N ILE A 32 16.93 27.89 -18.50
CA ILE A 32 16.58 26.68 -19.23
C ILE A 32 17.66 25.69 -18.80
N LEU A 33 17.35 24.90 -17.76
CA LEU A 33 18.17 23.73 -17.43
C LEU A 33 18.28 22.90 -18.71
N PRO A 34 19.51 22.53 -19.14
CA PRO A 34 19.68 21.75 -20.35
C PRO A 34 18.81 20.49 -20.22
N ALA A 35 17.98 20.22 -21.24
CA ALA A 35 17.17 19.02 -21.27
C ALA A 35 18.09 17.81 -21.06
N ILE A 36 17.76 16.94 -20.12
CA ILE A 36 18.56 15.75 -19.81
C ILE A 36 18.65 14.91 -21.09
N ALA A 37 19.86 14.77 -21.64
CA ALA A 37 20.08 14.08 -22.89
C ALA A 37 19.76 12.58 -22.73
N LYS A 38 18.91 12.05 -23.60
CA LYS A 38 18.52 10.64 -23.62
C LYS A 38 19.65 9.79 -24.20
N ALA A 39 19.95 8.65 -23.58
CA ALA A 39 20.90 7.67 -24.10
C ALA A 39 20.37 7.01 -25.38
N PRO A 40 21.25 6.48 -26.27
CA PRO A 40 20.84 5.77 -27.46
C PRO A 40 19.88 4.61 -27.17
N ALA A 41 19.04 4.23 -28.14
CA ALA A 41 18.05 3.16 -28.00
C ALA A 41 18.64 1.83 -27.49
N SER A 42 19.84 1.48 -27.91
CA SER A 42 20.56 0.29 -27.43
C SER A 42 20.86 0.30 -25.92
N LYS A 43 20.91 1.46 -25.30
CA LYS A 43 21.15 1.65 -23.87
C LYS A 43 19.89 1.86 -23.04
N GLN A 44 18.71 1.85 -23.64
CA GLN A 44 17.43 1.99 -22.93
C GLN A 44 17.06 0.69 -22.20
N ILE A 45 17.91 0.28 -21.24
CA ILE A 45 17.73 -0.92 -20.42
C ILE A 45 17.73 -0.48 -18.95
N PHE A 46 16.71 -0.90 -18.21
CA PHE A 46 16.58 -0.61 -16.78
C PHE A 46 16.69 -1.91 -15.97
N VAL A 47 17.62 -1.95 -15.03
CA VAL A 47 17.87 -3.12 -14.16
C VAL A 47 17.44 -2.81 -12.73
N LYS A 48 16.31 -3.39 -12.30
CA LYS A 48 15.74 -3.19 -10.96
C LYS A 48 15.42 -4.54 -10.31
N PRO A 49 15.86 -4.84 -9.07
CA PRO A 49 15.69 -6.15 -8.46
C PRO A 49 14.24 -6.45 -8.07
N ILE A 50 13.94 -7.74 -7.92
CA ILE A 50 12.82 -8.25 -7.13
C ILE A 50 13.39 -8.73 -5.80
N LEU A 51 12.89 -8.19 -4.69
CA LEU A 51 13.36 -8.54 -3.35
C LEU A 51 12.39 -9.46 -2.62
N GLY A 52 12.95 -10.29 -1.71
CA GLY A 52 12.15 -11.15 -0.82
C GLY A 52 11.51 -12.34 -1.51
N SER A 53 11.82 -12.58 -2.80
CA SER A 53 11.37 -13.76 -3.53
C SER A 53 12.51 -14.79 -3.64
N PRO A 54 12.24 -16.08 -3.38
CA PRO A 54 13.23 -17.16 -3.57
C PRO A 54 13.47 -17.49 -5.05
N GLY A 55 13.09 -16.60 -5.97
CA GLY A 55 13.25 -16.74 -7.41
C GLY A 55 11.99 -17.18 -8.15
N TYR A 56 10.84 -16.96 -7.54
CA TYR A 56 9.54 -17.22 -8.12
C TYR A 56 8.60 -16.03 -7.89
N VAL A 57 7.73 -15.76 -8.86
CA VAL A 57 6.60 -14.82 -8.78
C VAL A 57 5.39 -15.48 -9.41
N GLU A 58 4.21 -15.18 -8.89
CA GLU A 58 2.95 -15.54 -9.52
C GLU A 58 2.68 -14.59 -10.69
N LEU A 59 2.32 -15.14 -11.84
CA LEU A 59 2.03 -14.37 -13.05
C LEU A 59 0.55 -14.37 -13.44
N ASP A 60 -0.27 -15.17 -12.75
CA ASP A 60 -1.73 -15.13 -12.88
C ASP A 60 -2.30 -14.04 -11.98
N PRO A 61 -2.94 -12.97 -12.52
CA PRO A 61 -3.47 -11.89 -11.72
C PRO A 61 -4.54 -12.35 -10.71
N ALA A 62 -5.21 -13.46 -10.96
CA ALA A 62 -6.21 -14.01 -10.03
C ALA A 62 -5.58 -14.76 -8.85
N LEU A 63 -4.31 -15.17 -8.90
CA LEU A 63 -3.66 -16.03 -7.90
C LEU A 63 -2.61 -15.31 -7.04
N LEU A 64 -2.23 -14.08 -7.38
CA LEU A 64 -1.21 -13.35 -6.63
C LEU A 64 -1.64 -13.07 -5.17
N ALA A 65 -0.68 -13.05 -4.26
CA ALA A 65 -0.89 -12.76 -2.84
C ALA A 65 0.30 -12.00 -2.21
N ASP A 66 1.25 -11.51 -3.01
CA ASP A 66 2.46 -10.86 -2.53
C ASP A 66 2.88 -9.69 -3.42
N LEU A 67 3.61 -8.71 -2.84
CA LEU A 67 4.08 -7.52 -3.55
C LEU A 67 5.07 -7.80 -4.70
N PRO A 68 6.03 -8.75 -4.57
CA PRO A 68 6.87 -9.15 -5.71
C PRO A 68 6.06 -9.53 -6.94
N SER A 69 5.06 -10.41 -6.78
CA SER A 69 4.15 -10.85 -7.85
C SER A 69 3.29 -9.69 -8.38
N ALA A 70 2.70 -8.88 -7.49
CA ALA A 70 1.91 -7.71 -7.88
C ALA A 70 2.73 -6.72 -8.74
N SER A 71 4.00 -6.48 -8.40
CA SER A 71 4.89 -5.59 -9.15
C SER A 71 5.17 -6.06 -10.59
N ILE A 72 5.06 -7.36 -10.85
CA ILE A 72 5.23 -7.97 -12.17
C ILE A 72 3.91 -8.01 -12.93
N VAL A 73 2.83 -8.39 -12.26
CA VAL A 73 1.49 -8.45 -12.85
C VAL A 73 1.05 -7.07 -13.36
N ASN A 74 1.37 -5.99 -12.63
CA ASN A 74 1.13 -4.61 -13.07
C ASN A 74 1.88 -4.21 -14.36
N MET A 75 2.94 -4.91 -14.70
CA MET A 75 3.64 -4.69 -15.98
C MET A 75 2.96 -5.41 -17.13
N LEU A 76 2.39 -6.59 -16.85
CA LEU A 76 1.86 -7.51 -17.87
C LEU A 76 0.39 -7.28 -18.20
N TYR A 77 -0.41 -6.76 -17.26
CA TYR A 77 -1.86 -6.67 -17.44
C TYR A 77 -2.39 -5.30 -17.03
N GLU A 78 -3.59 -5.00 -17.49
CA GLU A 78 -4.38 -3.83 -17.11
C GLU A 78 -5.79 -4.20 -16.65
N GLY A 79 -6.36 -3.34 -15.78
CA GLY A 79 -7.77 -3.34 -15.40
C GLY A 79 -8.59 -2.29 -16.14
N LEU A 80 -9.88 -2.20 -15.82
CA LEU A 80 -10.76 -1.14 -16.32
C LEU A 80 -10.28 0.25 -15.86
N VAL A 81 -9.79 0.33 -14.64
CA VAL A 81 -9.31 1.53 -13.96
C VAL A 81 -8.06 1.21 -13.15
N GLU A 82 -7.32 2.25 -12.77
CA GLU A 82 -6.09 2.18 -12.01
C GLU A 82 -6.03 3.31 -10.97
N ILE A 83 -5.08 3.25 -10.03
CA ILE A 83 -4.76 4.34 -9.12
C ILE A 83 -3.73 5.24 -9.80
N SER A 84 -4.01 6.54 -9.89
CA SER A 84 -3.07 7.54 -10.39
C SER A 84 -2.04 7.94 -9.33
N ASP A 85 -0.96 8.62 -9.73
CA ASP A 85 0.10 9.11 -8.84
C ASP A 85 -0.42 9.92 -7.63
N ASN A 86 -1.52 10.64 -7.79
CA ASN A 86 -2.14 11.44 -6.74
C ASN A 86 -3.21 10.69 -5.92
N GLY A 87 -3.35 9.38 -6.11
CA GLY A 87 -4.30 8.54 -5.38
C GLY A 87 -5.74 8.58 -5.93
N GLY A 88 -5.99 9.27 -7.03
CA GLY A 88 -7.30 9.26 -7.70
C GLY A 88 -7.48 8.05 -8.60
N ILE A 89 -8.69 7.88 -9.13
CA ILE A 89 -8.99 6.86 -10.14
C ILE A 89 -8.60 7.36 -11.54
N GLN A 90 -7.74 6.62 -12.21
CA GLN A 90 -7.36 6.79 -13.60
C GLN A 90 -8.06 5.74 -14.47
N LYS A 91 -8.57 6.15 -15.62
CA LYS A 91 -9.18 5.25 -16.61
C LYS A 91 -8.09 4.57 -17.43
N MET A 92 -8.13 3.23 -17.53
CA MET A 92 -7.17 2.41 -18.26
C MET A 92 -7.82 1.75 -19.47
N LEU A 93 -8.27 0.50 -19.41
CA LEU A 93 -9.04 -0.10 -20.50
C LEU A 93 -10.37 0.63 -20.73
N ALA A 94 -10.96 1.21 -19.68
CA ALA A 94 -12.15 2.03 -19.81
C ALA A 94 -11.82 3.43 -20.35
N GLN A 95 -12.51 3.86 -21.41
CA GLN A 95 -12.53 5.24 -21.86
C GLN A 95 -13.40 6.11 -20.96
N SER A 96 -14.53 5.56 -20.50
CA SER A 96 -15.48 6.24 -19.62
C SER A 96 -16.22 5.24 -18.75
N TYR A 97 -16.77 5.75 -17.66
CA TYR A 97 -17.72 5.00 -16.83
C TYR A 97 -18.84 5.92 -16.33
N SER A 98 -19.97 5.32 -15.99
CA SER A 98 -21.11 5.97 -15.35
C SER A 98 -21.73 5.04 -14.31
N VAL A 99 -22.46 5.63 -13.36
CA VAL A 99 -23.20 4.88 -12.33
C VAL A 99 -24.65 5.31 -12.34
N SER A 100 -25.54 4.34 -12.17
CA SER A 100 -26.99 4.59 -12.06
C SER A 100 -27.34 5.44 -10.82
N PRO A 101 -28.49 6.15 -10.80
CA PRO A 101 -28.89 6.99 -9.66
C PRO A 101 -28.99 6.24 -8.32
N ASP A 102 -29.33 4.95 -8.35
CA ASP A 102 -29.35 4.09 -7.16
C ASP A 102 -27.95 3.66 -6.69
N GLY A 103 -26.91 3.93 -7.52
CA GLY A 103 -25.51 3.61 -7.21
C GLY A 103 -25.17 2.12 -7.32
N LEU A 104 -26.00 1.31 -7.97
CA LEU A 104 -25.85 -0.14 -8.04
C LEU A 104 -25.35 -0.65 -9.39
N THR A 105 -25.60 0.08 -10.48
CA THR A 105 -25.22 -0.35 -11.83
C THR A 105 -24.10 0.55 -12.37
N TRP A 106 -22.96 -0.04 -12.68
CA TRP A 106 -21.77 0.63 -13.22
C TRP A 106 -21.57 0.23 -14.67
N THR A 107 -21.61 1.20 -15.58
CA THR A 107 -21.42 0.98 -17.01
C THR A 107 -20.08 1.54 -17.43
N PHE A 108 -19.23 0.70 -18.03
CA PHE A 108 -17.91 1.05 -18.54
C PHE A 108 -17.93 0.94 -20.07
N THR A 109 -17.38 1.95 -20.74
CA THR A 109 -17.13 1.90 -22.19
C THR A 109 -15.63 1.73 -22.41
N LEU A 110 -15.23 0.68 -23.11
CA LEU A 110 -13.83 0.41 -23.40
C LEU A 110 -13.27 1.37 -24.46
N ARG A 111 -11.95 1.63 -24.42
CA ARG A 111 -11.22 2.37 -25.45
C ARG A 111 -11.31 1.64 -26.80
N ASP A 112 -11.08 2.38 -27.88
CA ASP A 112 -10.98 1.82 -29.21
C ASP A 112 -9.66 1.06 -29.43
N HIS A 113 -9.69 0.05 -30.28
CA HIS A 113 -8.50 -0.68 -30.77
C HIS A 113 -7.66 -1.34 -29.66
N LEU A 114 -8.29 -1.75 -28.55
CA LEU A 114 -7.61 -2.51 -27.51
C LEU A 114 -7.17 -3.88 -28.06
N GLN A 115 -5.92 -4.27 -27.77
CA GLN A 115 -5.32 -5.54 -28.19
C GLN A 115 -4.46 -6.12 -27.07
N PHE A 116 -4.37 -7.43 -27.05
CA PHE A 116 -3.34 -8.14 -26.31
C PHE A 116 -1.99 -8.06 -27.05
N ASN A 117 -0.92 -8.49 -26.39
CA ASN A 117 0.43 -8.38 -26.93
C ASN A 117 0.71 -9.24 -28.18
N ASP A 118 -0.14 -10.19 -28.50
CA ASP A 118 -0.11 -10.99 -29.73
C ASP A 118 -0.95 -10.38 -30.88
N GLY A 119 -1.64 -9.25 -30.62
CA GLY A 119 -2.51 -8.57 -31.57
C GLY A 119 -3.97 -9.02 -31.53
N THR A 120 -4.33 -9.99 -30.71
CA THR A 120 -5.73 -10.41 -30.52
C THR A 120 -6.56 -9.25 -29.96
N PRO A 121 -7.75 -8.93 -30.51
CA PRO A 121 -8.60 -7.88 -29.96
C PRO A 121 -9.03 -8.16 -28.53
N LEU A 122 -8.91 -7.16 -27.64
CA LEU A 122 -9.44 -7.18 -26.28
C LEU A 122 -10.84 -6.56 -26.28
N THR A 123 -11.81 -7.28 -25.73
CA THR A 123 -13.22 -6.93 -25.76
C THR A 123 -13.87 -7.00 -24.37
N SER A 124 -15.10 -6.54 -24.25
CA SER A 124 -15.92 -6.67 -23.04
C SER A 124 -16.06 -8.13 -22.57
N ALA A 125 -16.01 -9.09 -23.49
CA ALA A 125 -16.07 -10.53 -23.17
C ALA A 125 -14.83 -11.00 -22.39
N ASP A 126 -13.65 -10.43 -22.65
CA ASP A 126 -12.42 -10.74 -21.91
C ASP A 126 -12.45 -10.16 -20.50
N VAL A 127 -12.99 -8.94 -20.36
CA VAL A 127 -13.22 -8.32 -19.04
C VAL A 127 -14.18 -9.17 -18.20
N ALA A 128 -15.34 -9.52 -18.76
CA ALA A 128 -16.33 -10.36 -18.07
C ALA A 128 -15.75 -11.73 -17.69
N TYR A 129 -15.02 -12.36 -18.61
CA TYR A 129 -14.35 -13.64 -18.36
C TYR A 129 -13.34 -13.53 -17.20
N SER A 130 -12.53 -12.48 -17.18
CA SER A 130 -11.47 -12.31 -16.17
C SER A 130 -12.04 -12.15 -14.77
N LEU A 131 -13.07 -11.30 -14.61
CA LEU A 131 -13.75 -11.09 -13.32
C LEU A 131 -14.47 -12.34 -12.85
N ASP A 132 -15.22 -13.01 -13.74
CA ASP A 132 -15.93 -14.26 -13.42
C ASP A 132 -14.94 -15.37 -13.05
N ARG A 133 -13.88 -15.55 -13.85
CA ARG A 133 -12.82 -16.55 -13.62
C ARG A 133 -12.14 -16.36 -12.27
N ALA A 134 -11.82 -15.11 -11.90
CA ALA A 134 -11.14 -14.81 -10.64
C ALA A 134 -11.97 -15.27 -9.43
N LEU A 135 -13.31 -15.26 -9.54
CA LEU A 135 -14.24 -15.68 -8.49
C LEU A 135 -14.62 -17.16 -8.57
N GLN A 136 -14.26 -17.89 -9.62
CA GLN A 136 -14.58 -19.32 -9.74
C GLN A 136 -13.90 -20.13 -8.64
N PRO A 137 -14.60 -21.09 -7.98
CA PRO A 137 -14.01 -21.97 -6.98
C PRO A 137 -12.78 -22.74 -7.50
N ALA A 138 -12.79 -23.09 -8.78
CA ALA A 138 -11.69 -23.80 -9.43
C ALA A 138 -10.41 -22.96 -9.52
N THR A 139 -10.51 -21.63 -9.59
CA THR A 139 -9.36 -20.70 -9.61
C THR A 139 -8.68 -20.63 -8.25
N ARG A 140 -9.44 -20.76 -7.16
CA ARG A 140 -8.91 -20.67 -5.78
C ARG A 140 -8.18 -19.36 -5.50
N SER A 141 -8.68 -18.26 -6.04
CA SER A 141 -8.09 -16.95 -5.80
C SER A 141 -8.07 -16.63 -4.30
N PRO A 142 -6.90 -16.25 -3.72
CA PRO A 142 -6.85 -15.86 -2.32
C PRO A 142 -7.46 -14.48 -2.07
N LEU A 143 -7.52 -13.61 -3.08
CA LEU A 143 -7.88 -12.20 -2.92
C LEU A 143 -9.17 -11.79 -3.66
N ALA A 144 -9.55 -12.43 -4.76
CA ALA A 144 -10.76 -12.04 -5.52
C ALA A 144 -12.04 -12.02 -4.65
N PRO A 145 -12.27 -12.96 -3.70
CA PRO A 145 -13.44 -12.89 -2.82
C PRO A 145 -13.47 -11.66 -1.92
N TYR A 146 -12.35 -10.97 -1.70
CA TYR A 146 -12.29 -9.73 -0.92
C TYR A 146 -12.57 -8.50 -1.80
N TYR A 147 -11.88 -8.39 -2.95
CA TYR A 147 -11.94 -7.18 -3.77
C TYR A 147 -13.14 -7.15 -4.72
N LEU A 148 -13.56 -8.30 -5.23
CA LEU A 148 -14.70 -8.40 -6.14
C LEU A 148 -16.04 -8.70 -5.44
N ARG A 149 -16.06 -8.78 -4.11
CA ARG A 149 -17.25 -9.10 -3.30
C ARG A 149 -18.41 -8.11 -3.46
N LEU A 150 -18.17 -6.92 -3.98
CA LEU A 150 -19.22 -5.95 -4.24
C LEU A 150 -20.02 -6.28 -5.50
N ILE A 151 -19.49 -7.08 -6.43
CA ILE A 151 -20.26 -7.56 -7.58
C ILE A 151 -21.38 -8.47 -7.02
N LYS A 152 -22.61 -8.18 -7.44
CA LYS A 152 -23.78 -8.92 -6.97
C LYS A 152 -23.60 -10.43 -7.19
N ASP A 153 -23.97 -11.24 -6.21
CA ASP A 153 -23.88 -12.70 -6.20
C ASP A 153 -22.45 -13.29 -6.33
N SER A 154 -21.39 -12.45 -6.16
CA SER A 154 -19.98 -12.91 -6.17
C SER A 154 -19.69 -13.98 -5.10
N ASP A 155 -20.32 -13.90 -3.93
CA ASP A 155 -20.22 -14.88 -2.85
C ASP A 155 -20.85 -16.22 -3.23
N LYS A 156 -21.97 -16.20 -3.97
CA LYS A 156 -22.61 -17.40 -4.48
C LYS A 156 -21.76 -18.09 -5.55
N LEU A 157 -21.09 -17.31 -6.41
CA LEU A 157 -20.14 -17.86 -7.37
C LEU A 157 -18.93 -18.46 -6.65
N ALA A 158 -18.30 -17.70 -5.76
CA ALA A 158 -17.13 -18.14 -5.00
C ALA A 158 -17.37 -19.40 -4.15
N SER A 159 -18.62 -19.59 -3.66
CA SER A 159 -19.04 -20.79 -2.95
C SER A 159 -19.55 -21.92 -3.85
N GLY A 160 -19.60 -21.73 -5.17
CA GLY A 160 -20.08 -22.72 -6.14
C GLY A 160 -21.61 -22.92 -6.19
N GLN A 161 -22.38 -22.01 -5.56
CA GLN A 161 -23.84 -22.05 -5.59
C GLN A 161 -24.41 -21.68 -6.96
N ILE A 162 -23.70 -20.86 -7.72
CA ILE A 162 -24.00 -20.53 -9.12
C ILE A 162 -22.77 -20.81 -9.99
N LYS A 163 -22.98 -20.90 -11.30
CA LYS A 163 -21.90 -21.27 -12.24
C LYS A 163 -21.17 -20.07 -12.82
N THR A 164 -21.81 -18.91 -12.89
CA THR A 164 -21.26 -17.69 -13.53
C THR A 164 -22.03 -16.46 -13.09
N LEU A 165 -21.39 -15.29 -13.13
CA LEU A 165 -22.00 -13.97 -13.02
C LEU A 165 -22.33 -13.37 -14.38
N ILE A 166 -21.79 -13.95 -15.47
CA ILE A 166 -21.97 -13.43 -16.84
C ILE A 166 -23.42 -13.64 -17.26
N GLY A 167 -24.04 -12.55 -17.70
CA GLY A 167 -25.47 -12.55 -18.10
C GLY A 167 -26.44 -12.13 -16.98
N ASP A 168 -25.96 -11.97 -15.74
CA ASP A 168 -26.75 -11.44 -14.61
C ASP A 168 -26.07 -10.20 -13.99
N SER A 169 -24.98 -10.41 -13.28
CA SER A 169 -24.28 -9.34 -12.55
C SER A 169 -23.13 -8.72 -13.35
N ILE A 170 -22.66 -9.41 -14.38
CA ILE A 170 -21.69 -8.93 -15.37
C ILE A 170 -22.31 -9.05 -16.75
N LEU A 171 -22.61 -7.91 -17.40
CA LEU A 171 -23.24 -7.87 -18.71
C LEU A 171 -22.28 -7.28 -19.75
N THR A 172 -22.32 -7.83 -20.96
CA THR A 172 -21.55 -7.37 -22.12
C THR A 172 -22.49 -7.19 -23.32
N PRO A 173 -23.31 -6.11 -23.35
CA PRO A 173 -24.30 -5.92 -24.39
C PRO A 173 -23.70 -5.77 -25.79
N ASP A 174 -22.45 -5.35 -25.88
CA ASP A 174 -21.65 -5.27 -27.10
C ASP A 174 -20.15 -5.45 -26.79
N ALA A 175 -19.30 -5.44 -27.80
CA ALA A 175 -17.86 -5.70 -27.66
C ALA A 175 -17.09 -4.65 -26.86
N LYS A 176 -17.69 -3.48 -26.56
CA LYS A 176 -17.06 -2.34 -25.88
C LYS A 176 -17.73 -1.97 -24.57
N THR A 177 -18.88 -2.51 -24.26
CA THR A 177 -19.65 -2.14 -23.06
C THR A 177 -19.60 -3.25 -22.03
N VAL A 178 -19.15 -2.90 -20.82
CA VAL A 178 -19.18 -3.77 -19.64
C VAL A 178 -20.09 -3.15 -18.61
N VAL A 179 -21.07 -3.92 -18.11
CA VAL A 179 -21.95 -3.47 -17.04
C VAL A 179 -21.75 -4.36 -15.83
N LEU A 180 -21.42 -3.74 -14.69
CA LEU A 180 -21.24 -4.44 -13.41
C LEU A 180 -22.37 -4.02 -12.45
N VAL A 181 -23.10 -4.99 -11.93
CA VAL A 181 -24.14 -4.77 -10.93
C VAL A 181 -23.58 -5.07 -9.56
N THR A 182 -23.68 -4.13 -8.61
CA THR A 182 -23.19 -4.29 -7.25
C THR A 182 -24.31 -4.71 -6.30
N SER A 183 -23.98 -5.46 -5.25
CA SER A 183 -24.92 -5.92 -4.22
C SER A 183 -25.41 -4.79 -3.31
N ARG A 184 -24.66 -3.70 -3.24
CA ARG A 184 -24.94 -2.51 -2.44
C ARG A 184 -24.22 -1.30 -3.00
N ARG A 185 -24.70 -0.11 -2.62
CA ARG A 185 -23.99 1.15 -2.91
C ARG A 185 -22.66 1.17 -2.15
N ALA A 186 -21.58 1.47 -2.87
CA ALA A 186 -20.23 1.58 -2.30
C ALA A 186 -19.43 2.65 -3.05
N ALA A 187 -19.09 3.75 -2.39
CA ALA A 187 -18.35 4.86 -2.99
C ALA A 187 -16.92 4.46 -3.41
N TYR A 188 -16.39 3.40 -2.81
CA TYR A 188 -15.04 2.86 -3.07
C TYR A 188 -15.00 1.74 -4.12
N PHE A 189 -16.13 1.42 -4.79
CA PHE A 189 -16.18 0.30 -5.74
C PHE A 189 -15.12 0.39 -6.84
N LEU A 190 -14.89 1.58 -7.41
CA LEU A 190 -13.85 1.75 -8.44
C LEU A 190 -12.44 1.42 -7.90
N TYR A 191 -12.16 1.74 -6.65
CA TYR A 191 -10.88 1.38 -6.03
C TYR A 191 -10.70 -0.14 -5.91
N THR A 192 -11.76 -0.89 -5.65
CA THR A 192 -11.65 -2.36 -5.61
C THR A 192 -11.32 -2.98 -6.97
N LEU A 193 -11.68 -2.29 -8.07
CA LEU A 193 -11.36 -2.71 -9.44
C LEU A 193 -9.93 -2.35 -9.86
N THR A 194 -9.17 -1.59 -9.07
CA THR A 194 -7.74 -1.35 -9.32
C THR A 194 -6.85 -2.47 -8.80
N ASN A 195 -7.41 -3.36 -7.97
CA ASN A 195 -6.68 -4.54 -7.51
C ASN A 195 -6.42 -5.50 -8.69
N GLN A 196 -5.25 -6.12 -8.70
CA GLN A 196 -4.81 -6.98 -9.81
C GLN A 196 -5.74 -8.17 -10.08
N THR A 197 -6.54 -8.59 -9.09
CA THR A 197 -7.57 -9.63 -9.31
C THR A 197 -8.67 -9.24 -10.31
N ALA A 198 -8.79 -7.94 -10.60
CA ALA A 198 -9.69 -7.39 -11.62
C ALA A 198 -9.00 -7.14 -12.97
N TYR A 199 -7.71 -7.48 -13.12
CA TYR A 199 -6.98 -7.30 -14.36
C TYR A 199 -7.38 -8.31 -15.43
N VAL A 200 -7.29 -7.88 -16.68
CA VAL A 200 -7.87 -8.59 -17.82
C VAL A 200 -6.84 -9.53 -18.46
N VAL A 201 -7.18 -10.81 -18.47
CA VAL A 201 -6.46 -11.86 -19.20
C VAL A 201 -7.19 -12.20 -20.50
N GLU A 202 -6.45 -12.63 -21.50
CA GLU A 202 -7.01 -13.07 -22.78
C GLU A 202 -7.76 -14.39 -22.62
N LYS A 203 -9.09 -14.36 -22.82
CA LYS A 203 -9.95 -15.52 -22.69
C LYS A 203 -9.53 -16.69 -23.58
N SER A 204 -9.21 -16.41 -24.85
CA SER A 204 -8.80 -17.43 -25.81
C SER A 204 -7.48 -18.10 -25.41
N PHE A 205 -6.53 -17.33 -24.90
CA PHE A 205 -5.23 -17.79 -24.43
C PHE A 205 -5.35 -18.67 -23.19
N VAL A 206 -6.10 -18.22 -22.18
CA VAL A 206 -6.36 -19.02 -20.98
C VAL A 206 -7.15 -20.29 -21.30
N THR A 207 -8.12 -20.22 -22.22
CA THR A 207 -8.87 -21.42 -22.67
C THR A 207 -7.95 -22.43 -23.36
N LYS A 208 -6.99 -21.95 -24.17
CA LYS A 208 -6.03 -22.80 -24.90
C LYS A 208 -5.07 -23.53 -23.98
N TYR A 209 -4.51 -22.84 -22.98
CA TYR A 209 -3.42 -23.36 -22.14
C TYR A 209 -3.86 -23.77 -20.72
N GLY A 210 -5.12 -23.50 -20.34
CA GLY A 210 -5.65 -23.79 -19.01
C GLY A 210 -4.85 -23.11 -17.90
N SER A 211 -4.63 -23.81 -16.79
CA SER A 211 -3.84 -23.32 -15.66
C SER A 211 -2.34 -23.10 -15.99
N GLN A 212 -1.87 -23.56 -17.14
CA GLN A 212 -0.47 -23.39 -17.57
C GLN A 212 -0.27 -22.14 -18.44
N PHE A 213 -1.27 -21.31 -18.65
CA PHE A 213 -1.18 -20.15 -19.55
C PHE A 213 -0.02 -19.21 -19.18
N THR A 214 0.32 -19.08 -17.92
CA THR A 214 1.42 -18.22 -17.45
C THR A 214 2.79 -18.68 -17.92
N THR A 215 2.97 -19.97 -18.25
CA THR A 215 4.22 -20.50 -18.82
C THR A 215 4.39 -20.15 -20.31
N HIS A 216 3.34 -19.65 -20.96
CA HIS A 216 3.29 -19.29 -22.37
C HIS A 216 3.23 -17.76 -22.62
N LEU A 217 3.30 -16.90 -21.58
CA LEU A 217 3.12 -15.45 -21.69
C LEU A 217 4.10 -14.74 -22.64
N SER A 218 5.20 -15.37 -23.02
CA SER A 218 6.07 -14.87 -24.07
C SER A 218 5.46 -14.94 -25.48
N GLN A 219 4.33 -15.67 -25.64
CA GLN A 219 3.65 -15.86 -26.92
C GLN A 219 2.37 -15.01 -27.06
N GLY A 220 1.79 -14.52 -25.94
CA GLY A 220 0.52 -13.80 -25.93
C GLY A 220 -0.05 -13.64 -24.53
N GLY A 221 -1.30 -13.18 -24.41
CA GLY A 221 -2.07 -13.19 -23.19
C GLY A 221 -1.90 -11.95 -22.28
N SER A 222 -0.99 -11.02 -22.60
CA SER A 222 -0.73 -9.81 -21.82
C SER A 222 -1.45 -8.60 -22.39
N SER A 223 -2.12 -7.79 -21.54
CA SER A 223 -2.83 -6.56 -21.92
C SER A 223 -2.07 -5.28 -21.56
N GLY A 224 -1.05 -5.36 -20.70
CA GLY A 224 -0.32 -4.21 -20.15
C GLY A 224 0.79 -3.68 -21.04
N PRO A 225 1.56 -2.67 -20.57
CA PRO A 225 2.62 -1.98 -21.32
C PRO A 225 3.81 -2.87 -21.68
N TRP A 226 3.98 -3.98 -20.99
CA TRP A 226 5.08 -4.92 -21.15
C TRP A 226 4.60 -6.31 -21.52
N GLN A 227 5.43 -7.03 -22.25
CA GLN A 227 5.27 -8.46 -22.50
C GLN A 227 6.45 -9.22 -21.89
N LEU A 228 6.21 -10.45 -21.47
CA LEU A 228 7.26 -11.33 -20.97
C LEU A 228 8.22 -11.69 -22.10
N ALA A 229 9.49 -11.28 -21.97
CA ALA A 229 10.53 -11.65 -22.92
C ALA A 229 11.22 -12.95 -22.50
N GLN A 230 11.53 -13.10 -21.21
CA GLN A 230 12.20 -14.28 -20.65
C GLN A 230 11.88 -14.42 -19.16
N TYR A 231 11.71 -15.66 -18.70
CA TYR A 231 11.65 -15.98 -17.28
C TYR A 231 12.64 -17.10 -16.97
N LEU A 232 13.66 -16.77 -16.21
CA LEU A 232 14.67 -17.71 -15.70
C LEU A 232 14.45 -17.86 -14.19
N PRO A 233 13.78 -18.94 -13.74
CA PRO A 233 13.52 -19.16 -12.32
C PRO A 233 14.80 -19.07 -11.49
N LYS A 234 14.71 -18.43 -10.32
CA LYS A 234 15.84 -18.18 -9.39
C LYS A 234 16.92 -17.22 -9.90
N LYS A 235 16.84 -16.72 -11.13
CA LYS A 235 17.80 -15.78 -11.68
C LYS A 235 17.17 -14.42 -11.96
N GLU A 236 16.31 -14.34 -12.96
CA GLU A 236 15.74 -13.06 -13.40
C GLU A 236 14.47 -13.26 -14.24
N ILE A 237 13.71 -12.20 -14.40
CA ILE A 237 12.60 -12.08 -15.33
C ILE A 237 12.79 -10.82 -16.18
N ASP A 238 12.65 -10.94 -17.51
CA ASP A 238 12.90 -9.89 -18.48
C ASP A 238 11.64 -9.50 -19.23
N PHE A 239 11.52 -8.21 -19.50
CA PHE A 239 10.38 -7.63 -20.20
C PHE A 239 10.82 -6.85 -21.44
N ALA A 240 10.05 -6.98 -22.50
CA ALA A 240 10.10 -6.16 -23.70
C ALA A 240 8.82 -5.30 -23.81
N PRO A 241 8.87 -4.14 -24.50
CA PRO A 241 7.67 -3.34 -24.73
C PRO A 241 6.57 -4.13 -25.45
N ASN A 242 5.33 -4.01 -25.00
CA ASN A 242 4.17 -4.46 -25.75
C ASN A 242 3.89 -3.43 -26.87
N THR A 243 4.12 -3.82 -28.12
CA THR A 243 3.94 -2.93 -29.29
C THR A 243 2.48 -2.63 -29.58
N HIS A 244 1.55 -3.48 -29.12
CA HIS A 244 0.11 -3.33 -29.26
C HIS A 244 -0.54 -2.51 -28.15
N TYR A 245 0.23 -2.17 -27.09
CA TYR A 245 -0.29 -1.37 -25.98
C TYR A 245 -0.81 -0.01 -26.44
N THR A 246 -2.03 0.35 -26.03
CA THR A 246 -2.71 1.59 -26.47
C THR A 246 -2.52 2.77 -25.51
N GLY A 247 -1.98 2.53 -24.29
CA GLY A 247 -1.63 3.56 -23.33
C GLY A 247 -0.31 4.27 -23.65
N GLN A 248 0.33 4.88 -22.66
CA GLN A 248 1.58 5.60 -22.83
C GLN A 248 2.72 4.65 -23.20
N LYS A 249 3.28 4.82 -24.40
CA LYS A 249 4.37 3.96 -24.90
C LYS A 249 5.63 4.13 -24.06
N THR A 250 6.23 3.01 -23.66
CA THR A 250 7.51 3.03 -22.95
C THR A 250 8.66 3.49 -23.83
N GLN A 251 9.62 4.17 -23.21
CA GLN A 251 10.85 4.62 -23.85
C GLN A 251 12.00 3.62 -23.69
N LEU A 252 11.87 2.73 -22.71
CA LEU A 252 12.80 1.64 -22.48
C LEU A 252 12.60 0.54 -23.53
N ARG A 253 13.69 -0.10 -23.96
CA ARG A 253 13.63 -1.29 -24.82
C ARG A 253 13.60 -2.61 -24.04
N LYS A 254 14.02 -2.58 -22.76
CA LYS A 254 14.09 -3.77 -21.90
C LYS A 254 14.05 -3.37 -20.43
N ILE A 255 13.38 -4.18 -19.61
CA ILE A 255 13.54 -4.16 -18.17
C ILE A 255 14.05 -5.54 -17.75
N VAL A 256 15.07 -5.56 -16.88
CA VAL A 256 15.62 -6.77 -16.28
C VAL A 256 15.33 -6.75 -14.79
N ARG A 257 14.69 -7.79 -14.27
CA ARG A 257 14.30 -7.91 -12.88
C ARG A 257 14.98 -9.13 -12.23
N PRO A 258 16.25 -9.02 -11.79
CA PRO A 258 16.95 -10.11 -11.12
C PRO A 258 16.38 -10.33 -9.71
N PHE A 259 16.36 -11.61 -9.26
CA PHE A 259 15.86 -12.00 -7.95
C PHE A 259 16.95 -11.87 -6.88
N TYR A 260 16.59 -11.27 -5.75
CA TYR A 260 17.42 -11.17 -4.56
C TYR A 260 16.63 -11.52 -3.30
N MET A 261 17.23 -12.30 -2.41
CA MET A 261 16.63 -12.64 -1.12
C MET A 261 16.70 -11.47 -0.12
N SER A 262 17.70 -10.59 -0.25
CA SER A 262 17.89 -9.49 0.70
C SER A 262 18.32 -8.21 0.04
N ALA A 263 17.91 -7.08 0.63
CA ALA A 263 18.36 -5.75 0.24
C ALA A 263 19.88 -5.58 0.36
N SER A 264 20.52 -6.25 1.33
CA SER A 264 21.97 -6.18 1.54
C SER A 264 22.75 -6.75 0.36
N THR A 265 22.29 -7.86 -0.22
CA THR A 265 22.93 -8.46 -1.41
C THR A 265 22.68 -7.60 -2.65
N ALA A 266 21.45 -7.14 -2.85
CA ALA A 266 21.12 -6.26 -3.97
C ALA A 266 21.89 -4.93 -3.90
N TYR A 267 22.04 -4.34 -2.71
CA TYR A 267 22.81 -3.12 -2.54
C TYR A 267 24.31 -3.28 -2.85
N LYS A 268 24.91 -4.45 -2.54
CA LYS A 268 26.28 -4.75 -2.96
C LYS A 268 26.41 -4.74 -4.49
N ASP A 269 25.45 -5.32 -5.20
CA ASP A 269 25.44 -5.36 -6.66
C ASP A 269 25.14 -3.97 -7.29
N TYR A 270 24.32 -3.13 -6.63
CA TYR A 270 24.18 -1.72 -7.01
C TYR A 270 25.52 -0.96 -6.95
N ARG A 271 26.28 -1.18 -5.89
CA ARG A 271 27.58 -0.50 -5.70
C ARG A 271 28.64 -0.85 -6.76
N VAL A 272 28.51 -1.99 -7.41
CA VAL A 272 29.41 -2.44 -8.51
C VAL A 272 28.76 -2.30 -9.88
N ASP A 273 27.75 -1.45 -10.01
CA ASP A 273 27.04 -1.10 -11.25
C ASP A 273 26.35 -2.30 -11.94
N ARG A 274 25.82 -3.25 -11.17
CA ARG A 274 24.97 -4.34 -11.72
C ARG A 274 23.50 -4.01 -11.70
N LEU A 275 23.07 -3.06 -10.86
CA LEU A 275 21.71 -2.61 -10.72
C LEU A 275 21.63 -1.09 -10.91
N ASP A 276 20.55 -0.61 -11.51
CA ASP A 276 20.26 0.82 -11.67
C ASP A 276 19.51 1.39 -10.47
N SER A 277 18.77 0.58 -9.75
CA SER A 277 18.04 0.98 -8.54
C SER A 277 17.91 -0.21 -7.58
N THR A 278 17.88 0.06 -6.27
CA THR A 278 17.63 -0.96 -5.24
C THR A 278 17.22 -0.31 -3.91
N PRO A 279 16.36 -0.95 -3.09
CA PRO A 279 16.16 -0.54 -1.72
C PRO A 279 17.45 -0.56 -0.90
N VAL A 280 17.54 0.35 0.08
CA VAL A 280 18.68 0.45 0.99
C VAL A 280 18.44 -0.43 2.21
N PRO A 281 19.41 -1.27 2.64
CA PRO A 281 19.30 -2.00 3.89
C PRO A 281 19.14 -1.07 5.10
N VAL A 282 18.20 -1.36 6.00
CA VAL A 282 17.90 -0.51 7.18
C VAL A 282 19.15 -0.18 7.99
N ALA A 283 20.01 -1.16 8.24
CA ALA A 283 21.26 -0.97 8.98
C ALA A 283 22.27 -0.01 8.29
N GLN A 284 22.08 0.31 7.02
CA GLN A 284 22.98 1.16 6.24
C GLN A 284 22.38 2.52 5.87
N LEU A 285 21.12 2.79 6.25
CA LEU A 285 20.39 3.99 5.85
C LEU A 285 21.15 5.28 6.14
N ALA A 286 21.62 5.48 7.37
CA ALA A 286 22.34 6.69 7.78
C ALA A 286 23.61 6.91 6.94
N GLN A 287 24.38 5.86 6.71
CA GLN A 287 25.61 5.92 5.92
C GLN A 287 25.32 6.23 4.44
N VAL A 288 24.33 5.54 3.86
CA VAL A 288 23.99 5.67 2.44
C VAL A 288 23.43 7.05 2.13
N LYS A 289 22.56 7.58 2.99
CA LYS A 289 22.00 8.94 2.87
C LYS A 289 23.08 10.03 2.77
N GLN A 290 24.17 9.86 3.51
CA GLN A 290 25.32 10.79 3.45
C GLN A 290 26.23 10.55 2.24
N ALA A 291 26.49 9.28 1.90
CA ALA A 291 27.48 8.92 0.89
C ALA A 291 26.97 9.03 -0.56
N THR A 292 25.66 8.98 -0.78
CA THR A 292 25.04 8.92 -2.13
C THR A 292 24.09 10.09 -2.39
N ALA A 293 24.49 11.30 -1.97
CA ALA A 293 23.69 12.51 -2.21
C ALA A 293 23.28 12.61 -3.70
N GLY A 294 22.00 12.85 -3.95
CA GLY A 294 21.41 12.87 -5.30
C GLY A 294 21.09 11.50 -5.91
N GLN A 295 21.43 10.38 -5.24
CA GLN A 295 21.01 9.04 -5.64
C GLN A 295 20.08 8.40 -4.60
N TYR A 296 20.01 8.94 -3.40
CA TYR A 296 19.16 8.46 -2.32
C TYR A 296 17.78 9.11 -2.41
N HIS A 297 16.75 8.27 -2.36
CA HIS A 297 15.34 8.65 -2.39
C HIS A 297 14.64 8.08 -1.17
N GLN A 298 13.70 8.84 -0.64
CA GLN A 298 12.91 8.44 0.52
C GLN A 298 11.50 9.03 0.44
N TYR A 299 10.48 8.22 0.69
CA TYR A 299 9.09 8.65 0.73
C TYR A 299 8.25 7.77 1.67
N PRO A 300 7.21 8.33 2.33
CA PRO A 300 6.33 7.53 3.17
C PRO A 300 5.47 6.59 2.32
N LEU A 301 5.37 5.34 2.76
CA LEU A 301 4.43 4.37 2.22
C LEU A 301 3.08 4.51 2.92
N LEU A 302 2.01 4.17 2.23
CA LEU A 302 0.71 3.94 2.85
C LEU A 302 0.71 2.54 3.50
N ALA A 303 1.54 2.40 4.52
CA ALA A 303 1.75 1.13 5.23
C ALA A 303 1.95 1.38 6.72
N ILE A 304 1.18 0.67 7.56
CA ILE A 304 1.25 0.77 9.02
C ILE A 304 1.74 -0.55 9.61
N ASN A 305 2.77 -0.47 10.43
CA ASN A 305 3.16 -1.53 11.35
C ASN A 305 2.34 -1.40 12.63
N TYR A 306 1.72 -2.47 13.07
CA TYR A 306 0.84 -2.45 14.24
C TYR A 306 0.92 -3.74 15.05
N LEU A 307 0.45 -3.65 16.27
CA LEU A 307 0.14 -4.80 17.12
C LEU A 307 -1.37 -4.97 17.19
N ALA A 308 -1.85 -6.22 17.15
CA ALA A 308 -3.26 -6.55 17.27
C ALA A 308 -3.51 -7.50 18.43
N MET A 309 -4.60 -7.27 19.15
CA MET A 309 -5.01 -8.04 20.32
C MET A 309 -6.35 -8.72 20.01
N ASN A 310 -6.49 -9.99 20.37
CA ASN A 310 -7.74 -10.72 20.20
C ASN A 310 -8.72 -10.34 21.31
N TYR A 311 -9.81 -9.68 20.96
CA TYR A 311 -10.85 -9.22 21.90
C TYR A 311 -11.67 -10.34 22.55
N LEU A 312 -11.52 -11.59 22.08
CA LEU A 312 -12.12 -12.77 22.70
C LEU A 312 -11.21 -13.47 23.70
N VAL A 313 -9.95 -13.03 23.82
CA VAL A 313 -8.93 -13.66 24.67
C VAL A 313 -8.54 -12.76 25.83
N LYS A 314 -8.68 -13.27 27.07
CA LYS A 314 -8.24 -12.54 28.26
C LYS A 314 -6.71 -12.37 28.26
N PRO A 315 -6.23 -11.18 28.72
CA PRO A 315 -6.98 -10.09 29.33
C PRO A 315 -7.39 -8.99 28.32
N PHE A 316 -7.26 -9.23 27.00
CA PHE A 316 -7.48 -8.22 25.98
C PHE A 316 -8.94 -7.98 25.60
N ASP A 317 -9.88 -8.69 26.23
CA ASP A 317 -11.30 -8.34 26.24
C ASP A 317 -11.57 -7.03 27.02
N ASN A 318 -10.71 -6.62 27.94
CA ASN A 318 -10.83 -5.40 28.72
C ASN A 318 -10.14 -4.21 28.05
N ILE A 319 -10.91 -3.14 27.75
CA ILE A 319 -10.42 -1.94 27.07
C ILE A 319 -9.30 -1.23 27.85
N LYS A 320 -9.36 -1.17 29.19
CA LYS A 320 -8.36 -0.47 30.01
C LYS A 320 -7.01 -1.19 29.96
N ILE A 321 -7.03 -2.52 29.84
CA ILE A 321 -5.81 -3.31 29.66
C ILE A 321 -5.23 -3.05 28.27
N ARG A 322 -6.05 -3.04 27.20
CA ARG A 322 -5.57 -2.71 25.86
C ARG A 322 -4.96 -1.30 25.81
N GLN A 323 -5.64 -0.31 26.39
CA GLN A 323 -5.13 1.07 26.48
C GLN A 323 -3.84 1.16 27.28
N ALA A 324 -3.71 0.40 28.37
CA ALA A 324 -2.49 0.36 29.17
C ALA A 324 -1.30 -0.18 28.37
N PHE A 325 -1.51 -1.25 27.59
CA PHE A 325 -0.47 -1.78 26.69
C PHE A 325 -0.06 -0.78 25.62
N ALA A 326 -1.01 -0.03 25.06
CA ALA A 326 -0.73 0.98 24.05
C ALA A 326 0.06 2.18 24.64
N LEU A 327 -0.39 2.72 25.78
CA LEU A 327 0.24 3.87 26.42
C LEU A 327 1.58 3.56 27.09
N ALA A 328 1.88 2.29 27.35
CA ALA A 328 3.18 1.85 27.87
C ALA A 328 4.31 1.98 26.82
N LEU A 329 3.99 2.09 25.53
CA LEU A 329 4.96 2.15 24.45
C LEU A 329 5.31 3.60 24.08
N ASN A 330 6.59 3.92 24.10
CA ASN A 330 7.14 5.13 23.49
C ASN A 330 7.49 4.81 22.02
N LYS A 331 6.59 5.15 21.09
CA LYS A 331 6.74 4.83 19.67
C LYS A 331 7.86 5.64 19.02
N ASP A 332 8.15 6.84 19.52
CA ASP A 332 9.28 7.66 19.04
C ASP A 332 10.60 6.95 19.33
N LEU A 333 10.74 6.38 20.51
CA LEU A 333 11.92 5.61 20.87
C LEU A 333 12.01 4.29 20.09
N ILE A 334 10.86 3.63 19.84
CA ILE A 334 10.80 2.42 19.02
C ILE A 334 11.25 2.73 17.60
N THR A 335 10.72 3.79 16.98
CA THR A 335 11.11 4.16 15.61
C THR A 335 12.60 4.52 15.52
N ALA A 336 13.12 5.26 16.49
CA ALA A 336 14.51 5.64 16.54
C ALA A 336 15.48 4.45 16.73
N LYS A 337 15.09 3.44 17.52
CA LYS A 337 15.98 2.31 17.88
C LYS A 337 15.80 1.10 16.99
N VAL A 338 14.55 0.80 16.58
CA VAL A 338 14.20 -0.42 15.82
C VAL A 338 14.17 -0.14 14.33
N TYR A 339 13.52 0.96 13.93
CA TYR A 339 13.29 1.25 12.50
C TYR A 339 14.29 2.24 11.91
N THR A 340 15.08 2.93 12.77
CA THR A 340 15.97 3.99 12.32
C THR A 340 15.18 4.98 11.44
N ASP A 341 15.66 5.42 10.30
CA ASP A 341 14.95 6.33 9.39
C ASP A 341 13.94 5.63 8.45
N SER A 342 13.59 4.34 8.70
CA SER A 342 12.67 3.59 7.82
C SER A 342 11.21 3.62 8.25
N ALA A 343 10.87 4.40 9.27
CA ALA A 343 9.49 4.54 9.73
C ALA A 343 9.27 5.84 10.51
N ILE A 344 8.00 6.28 10.55
CA ILE A 344 7.53 7.46 11.29
C ILE A 344 6.58 6.97 12.38
N ALA A 345 6.81 7.33 13.64
CA ALA A 345 5.94 6.98 14.76
C ALA A 345 4.52 7.49 14.52
N THR A 346 3.50 6.67 14.80
CA THR A 346 2.12 7.07 14.54
C THR A 346 1.12 6.45 15.50
N ASN A 347 -0.01 7.15 15.71
CA ASN A 347 -1.24 6.62 16.28
C ASN A 347 -2.28 6.32 15.19
N HIS A 348 -2.03 6.68 13.95
CA HIS A 348 -2.97 6.52 12.86
C HIS A 348 -3.16 5.07 12.47
N ILE A 349 -4.41 4.65 12.35
CA ILE A 349 -4.83 3.43 11.65
C ILE A 349 -4.86 3.72 10.15
N ILE A 350 -5.45 4.86 9.76
CA ILE A 350 -5.45 5.35 8.37
C ILE A 350 -4.15 6.14 8.16
N PRO A 351 -3.19 5.69 7.32
CA PRO A 351 -1.92 6.38 7.15
C PRO A 351 -2.09 7.84 6.68
N THR A 352 -1.17 8.68 7.10
CA THR A 352 -1.07 10.03 6.56
C THR A 352 -0.81 9.95 5.05
N GLY A 353 -1.54 10.74 4.27
CA GLY A 353 -1.48 10.73 2.80
C GLY A 353 -2.73 10.15 2.14
N ILE A 354 -3.60 9.46 2.88
CA ILE A 354 -4.92 9.02 2.39
C ILE A 354 -5.94 10.15 2.56
N PRO A 355 -6.79 10.43 1.55
CA PRO A 355 -7.91 11.33 1.69
C PRO A 355 -8.82 10.91 2.85
N GLY A 356 -9.00 11.79 3.84
CA GLY A 356 -9.81 11.50 5.02
C GLY A 356 -9.02 11.07 6.26
N SER A 357 -7.69 10.96 6.21
CA SER A 357 -6.88 10.81 7.42
C SER A 357 -7.16 11.96 8.40
N ASN A 358 -7.21 11.66 9.69
CA ASN A 358 -7.60 12.61 10.73
C ASN A 358 -6.39 13.41 11.23
N THR A 359 -6.20 14.63 10.72
CA THR A 359 -5.08 15.50 11.14
C THR A 359 -5.12 15.91 12.61
N ASN A 360 -6.25 15.73 13.29
CA ASN A 360 -6.45 16.05 14.71
C ASN A 360 -6.53 14.80 15.59
N LEU A 361 -6.06 13.65 15.09
CA LEU A 361 -6.11 12.39 15.82
C LEU A 361 -5.32 12.48 17.11
N THR A 362 -5.94 12.00 18.20
CA THR A 362 -5.27 11.80 19.48
C THR A 362 -4.98 10.32 19.71
N GLY A 363 -4.02 10.01 20.56
CA GLY A 363 -3.78 8.66 21.04
C GLY A 363 -4.93 8.15 21.93
N PRO A 364 -4.88 6.90 22.38
CA PRO A 364 -5.84 6.36 23.36
C PRO A 364 -5.97 7.29 24.56
N THR A 365 -7.21 7.50 25.05
CA THR A 365 -7.52 8.43 26.18
C THR A 365 -7.28 9.92 25.92
N GLY A 366 -7.13 10.35 24.64
CA GLY A 366 -6.97 11.76 24.27
C GLY A 366 -5.53 12.30 24.38
N GLY A 367 -4.55 11.43 24.62
CA GLY A 367 -3.14 11.84 24.71
C GLY A 367 -2.61 12.38 23.38
N GLN A 368 -1.78 13.44 23.47
CA GLN A 368 -1.11 14.01 22.31
C GLN A 368 0.23 13.32 22.03
N GLY A 369 0.57 13.16 20.75
CA GLY A 369 1.86 12.59 20.33
C GLY A 369 1.95 11.07 20.50
N THR A 370 3.15 10.55 20.33
CA THR A 370 3.46 9.12 20.19
C THR A 370 4.43 8.58 21.26
N ALA A 371 4.84 9.43 22.20
CA ALA A 371 5.78 9.07 23.27
C ALA A 371 5.20 8.14 24.35
N GLY A 372 3.88 7.87 24.32
CA GLY A 372 3.18 7.09 25.34
C GLY A 372 2.98 7.87 26.66
N ASP A 373 2.39 7.20 27.65
CA ASP A 373 2.21 7.71 29.01
C ASP A 373 2.22 6.54 30.01
N ALA A 374 3.40 6.22 30.53
CA ALA A 374 3.59 5.11 31.46
C ALA A 374 2.85 5.31 32.80
N ALA A 375 2.57 6.56 33.23
CA ALA A 375 1.83 6.83 34.47
C ALA A 375 0.34 6.51 34.30
N THR A 376 -0.26 6.97 33.20
CA THR A 376 -1.64 6.62 32.82
C THR A 376 -1.77 5.14 32.52
N ALA A 377 -0.79 4.54 31.83
CA ALA A 377 -0.76 3.10 31.55
C ALA A 377 -0.88 2.26 32.83
N ARG A 378 -0.09 2.57 33.87
CA ARG A 378 -0.17 1.88 35.18
C ARG A 378 -1.53 2.01 35.84
N LYS A 379 -2.14 3.21 35.80
CA LYS A 379 -3.46 3.45 36.39
C LYS A 379 -4.55 2.64 35.70
N LEU A 380 -4.52 2.61 34.35
CA LEU A 380 -5.47 1.86 33.54
C LEU A 380 -5.28 0.35 33.73
N PHE A 381 -4.04 -0.14 33.75
CA PHE A 381 -3.75 -1.53 33.97
C PHE A 381 -4.29 -2.02 35.31
N ALA A 382 -4.01 -1.30 36.40
CA ALA A 382 -4.55 -1.60 37.72
C ALA A 382 -6.08 -1.51 37.79
N ALA A 383 -6.69 -0.60 37.03
CA ALA A 383 -8.15 -0.51 36.94
C ALA A 383 -8.75 -1.69 36.16
N GLY A 384 -8.14 -2.06 35.02
CA GLY A 384 -8.58 -3.21 34.25
C GLY A 384 -8.46 -4.52 35.03
N LEU A 385 -7.36 -4.73 35.73
CA LEU A 385 -7.22 -5.91 36.60
C LEU A 385 -8.32 -5.99 37.68
N ARG A 386 -8.69 -4.87 38.29
CA ARG A 386 -9.79 -4.85 39.26
C ARG A 386 -11.14 -5.19 38.64
N GLU A 387 -11.41 -4.71 37.42
CA GLU A 387 -12.64 -5.04 36.70
C GLU A 387 -12.69 -6.54 36.35
N GLU A 388 -11.58 -7.12 35.98
CA GLU A 388 -11.44 -8.56 35.69
C GLU A 388 -11.38 -9.41 36.98
N LYS A 389 -11.34 -8.79 38.13
CA LYS A 389 -11.14 -9.45 39.45
C LYS A 389 -9.86 -10.31 39.49
N LEU A 390 -8.80 -9.83 38.83
CA LEU A 390 -7.51 -10.48 38.75
C LEU A 390 -6.44 -9.70 39.52
N THR A 391 -5.49 -10.41 40.06
CA THR A 391 -4.18 -9.86 40.44
C THR A 391 -3.21 -10.02 39.27
N GLN A 392 -2.11 -9.30 39.31
CA GLN A 392 -1.08 -9.42 38.28
C GLN A 392 -0.51 -10.84 38.16
N GLN A 393 -0.40 -11.57 39.29
CA GLN A 393 0.09 -12.96 39.33
C GLN A 393 -0.90 -13.97 38.72
N GLN A 394 -2.17 -13.60 38.63
CA GLN A 394 -3.25 -14.43 38.05
C GLN A 394 -3.46 -14.17 36.55
N LEU A 395 -2.71 -13.22 35.96
CA LEU A 395 -2.77 -13.01 34.52
C LEU A 395 -2.29 -14.27 33.78
N PRO A 396 -2.95 -14.65 32.69
CA PRO A 396 -2.39 -15.66 31.81
C PRO A 396 -1.04 -15.18 31.26
N PRO A 397 -0.14 -16.09 30.85
CA PRO A 397 1.07 -15.71 30.14
C PRO A 397 0.72 -14.87 28.91
N ILE A 398 1.29 -13.68 28.82
CA ILE A 398 1.09 -12.79 27.66
C ILE A 398 2.14 -13.15 26.61
N VAL A 399 1.67 -13.62 25.45
CA VAL A 399 2.51 -14.05 24.34
C VAL A 399 2.25 -13.14 23.15
N LEU A 400 3.31 -12.48 22.66
CA LEU A 400 3.30 -11.72 21.41
C LEU A 400 3.93 -12.58 20.30
N SER A 401 3.12 -13.01 19.34
CA SER A 401 3.58 -13.72 18.14
C SER A 401 4.08 -12.75 17.11
N VAL A 402 5.30 -12.95 16.60
CA VAL A 402 6.00 -12.05 15.67
C VAL A 402 6.58 -12.82 14.50
N PRO A 403 6.64 -12.22 13.29
CA PRO A 403 7.26 -12.86 12.14
C PRO A 403 8.78 -12.92 12.31
N GLY A 404 9.38 -14.03 11.90
CA GLY A 404 10.82 -14.20 11.82
C GLY A 404 11.35 -15.41 12.58
N SER A 405 12.66 -15.51 12.59
CA SER A 405 13.39 -16.54 13.33
C SER A 405 14.02 -15.95 14.60
N ASN A 406 14.28 -16.79 15.59
CA ASN A 406 14.87 -16.38 16.87
C ASN A 406 16.39 -16.10 16.73
N THR A 407 16.75 -15.14 15.84
CA THR A 407 18.13 -14.64 15.67
C THR A 407 18.41 -13.46 16.59
N ALA A 408 19.68 -13.10 16.80
CA ALA A 408 20.05 -12.05 17.75
C ALA A 408 19.46 -10.67 17.35
N ASP A 409 19.53 -10.31 16.08
CA ASP A 409 19.00 -9.08 15.52
C ASP A 409 17.47 -8.96 15.65
N VAL A 410 16.73 -10.05 15.39
CA VAL A 410 15.28 -10.09 15.58
C VAL A 410 14.91 -10.01 17.06
N ARG A 411 15.66 -10.67 17.95
CA ARG A 411 15.45 -10.54 19.40
C ARG A 411 15.65 -9.12 19.91
N GLU A 412 16.70 -8.44 19.45
CA GLU A 412 16.98 -7.04 19.83
C GLU A 412 15.83 -6.11 19.42
N GLN A 413 15.25 -6.32 18.25
CA GLN A 413 14.11 -5.55 17.76
C GLN A 413 12.91 -5.61 18.73
N TYR A 414 12.55 -6.80 19.20
CA TYR A 414 11.39 -6.97 20.08
C TYR A 414 11.71 -6.79 21.58
N ALA A 415 12.97 -6.84 21.98
CA ALA A 415 13.39 -6.57 23.36
C ALA A 415 13.03 -5.15 23.81
N VAL A 416 13.03 -4.18 22.91
CA VAL A 416 12.61 -2.81 23.20
C VAL A 416 11.17 -2.76 23.68
N PHE A 417 10.26 -3.49 23.02
CA PHE A 417 8.85 -3.58 23.41
C PHE A 417 8.68 -4.26 24.77
N GLN A 418 9.35 -5.41 24.98
CA GLN A 418 9.32 -6.14 26.25
C GLN A 418 9.77 -5.26 27.43
N GLN A 419 10.87 -4.52 27.24
CA GLN A 419 11.43 -3.66 28.26
C GLN A 419 10.46 -2.52 28.63
N MET A 420 9.78 -1.93 27.65
CA MET A 420 8.80 -0.87 27.92
C MET A 420 7.61 -1.38 28.72
N TRP A 421 7.02 -2.52 28.39
CA TRP A 421 5.95 -3.14 29.17
C TRP A 421 6.42 -3.55 30.57
N GLN A 422 7.61 -4.11 30.71
CA GLN A 422 8.18 -4.45 32.02
C GLN A 422 8.36 -3.20 32.89
N GLN A 423 8.88 -2.11 32.33
CA GLN A 423 9.10 -0.87 33.07
C GLN A 423 7.79 -0.13 33.42
N ALA A 424 6.84 -0.10 32.49
CA ALA A 424 5.59 0.63 32.66
C ALA A 424 4.55 -0.16 33.47
N LEU A 425 4.40 -1.46 33.22
CA LEU A 425 3.31 -2.29 33.76
C LEU A 425 3.79 -3.35 34.75
N GLY A 426 5.10 -3.61 34.84
CA GLY A 426 5.68 -4.65 35.68
C GLY A 426 5.44 -6.08 35.18
N ILE A 427 5.04 -6.26 33.93
CA ILE A 427 4.74 -7.57 33.35
C ILE A 427 5.81 -8.04 32.36
N THR A 428 5.94 -9.35 32.24
CA THR A 428 6.77 -9.97 31.20
C THR A 428 5.90 -10.41 30.03
N VAL A 429 6.20 -9.91 28.84
CA VAL A 429 5.60 -10.37 27.59
C VAL A 429 6.58 -11.35 26.94
N THR A 430 6.12 -12.56 26.67
CA THR A 430 6.93 -13.57 25.96
C THR A 430 6.82 -13.32 24.44
N ILE A 431 7.95 -13.39 23.73
CA ILE A 431 7.96 -13.29 22.26
C ILE A 431 7.99 -14.70 21.67
N ASP A 432 7.01 -14.99 20.82
CA ASP A 432 6.95 -16.20 20.01
C ASP A 432 7.32 -15.88 18.56
N TYR A 433 8.45 -16.42 18.10
CA TYR A 433 8.99 -16.20 16.76
C TYR A 433 8.41 -17.24 15.80
N VAL A 434 7.56 -16.79 14.89
CA VAL A 434 6.78 -17.64 13.98
C VAL A 434 7.22 -17.40 12.54
N ASP A 435 7.32 -18.46 11.74
CA ASP A 435 7.46 -18.33 10.28
C ASP A 435 6.33 -17.43 9.72
N TYR A 436 6.66 -16.58 8.76
CA TYR A 436 5.70 -15.58 8.24
C TYR A 436 4.42 -16.22 7.69
N ALA A 437 4.52 -17.27 6.86
CA ALA A 437 3.36 -17.92 6.27
C ALA A 437 2.49 -18.63 7.31
N LYS A 438 3.14 -19.25 8.31
CA LYS A 438 2.46 -19.84 9.46
C LYS A 438 1.72 -18.77 10.27
N LEU A 439 2.38 -17.65 10.58
CA LEU A 439 1.77 -16.54 11.33
C LEU A 439 0.54 -16.00 10.61
N GLN A 440 0.59 -15.80 9.28
CA GLN A 440 -0.56 -15.35 8.50
C GLN A 440 -1.73 -16.34 8.59
N THR A 441 -1.44 -17.64 8.56
CA THR A 441 -2.46 -18.69 8.74
C THR A 441 -3.10 -18.62 10.13
N GLU A 442 -2.29 -18.44 11.18
CA GLU A 442 -2.75 -18.35 12.57
C GLU A 442 -3.54 -17.07 12.84
N ILE A 443 -3.16 -15.93 12.22
CA ILE A 443 -3.93 -14.68 12.26
C ILE A 443 -5.32 -14.90 11.64
N GLY A 444 -5.39 -15.49 10.45
CA GLY A 444 -6.67 -15.83 9.81
C GLY A 444 -7.54 -16.73 10.69
N ALA A 445 -6.95 -17.72 11.35
CA ALA A 445 -7.63 -18.65 12.26
C ALA A 445 -8.07 -18.01 13.59
N ALA A 446 -7.63 -16.78 13.92
CA ALA A 446 -8.06 -16.07 15.12
C ALA A 446 -9.48 -15.47 14.99
N THR A 447 -10.00 -15.34 13.77
CA THR A 447 -11.35 -14.80 13.51
C THR A 447 -12.43 -15.71 14.14
N ASN A 448 -13.29 -15.12 14.96
CA ASN A 448 -14.34 -15.81 15.74
C ASN A 448 -13.79 -16.92 16.68
N ASN A 449 -12.54 -16.81 17.12
CA ASN A 449 -11.85 -17.85 17.84
C ASN A 449 -11.21 -17.34 19.14
N ALA A 450 -11.84 -17.66 20.27
CA ALA A 450 -11.33 -17.34 21.61
C ALA A 450 -10.10 -18.20 22.01
N ARG A 451 -9.70 -19.16 21.21
CA ARG A 451 -8.49 -19.99 21.38
C ARG A 451 -7.40 -19.68 20.33
N GLY A 452 -7.66 -18.70 19.46
CA GLY A 452 -6.70 -18.22 18.47
C GLY A 452 -5.57 -17.44 19.11
N LEU A 453 -4.73 -16.82 18.26
CA LEU A 453 -3.69 -15.92 18.71
C LEU A 453 -4.24 -14.88 19.68
N MET A 454 -3.48 -14.61 20.75
CA MET A 454 -3.82 -13.62 21.78
C MET A 454 -3.40 -12.22 21.36
N PHE A 455 -2.16 -12.10 20.85
CA PHE A 455 -1.48 -10.85 20.60
C PHE A 455 -0.43 -11.08 19.52
N TRP A 456 -0.40 -10.26 18.46
CA TRP A 456 0.53 -10.44 17.36
C TRP A 456 0.97 -9.13 16.72
N TYR A 457 2.13 -9.17 16.06
CA TYR A 457 2.64 -8.11 15.21
C TYR A 457 2.19 -8.35 13.77
N ALA A 458 1.74 -7.31 13.10
CA ALA A 458 1.39 -7.33 11.69
C ALA A 458 1.71 -5.99 11.01
N SER A 459 1.58 -5.99 9.70
CA SER A 459 1.68 -4.80 8.86
C SER A 459 0.57 -4.84 7.81
N TRP A 460 0.02 -3.67 7.50
CA TRP A 460 -0.91 -3.48 6.40
C TRP A 460 -0.39 -2.40 5.47
N ILE A 461 -0.36 -2.67 4.18
CA ILE A 461 -0.08 -1.71 3.11
C ILE A 461 -1.37 -1.47 2.34
N ALA A 462 -1.60 -0.24 1.90
CA ALA A 462 -2.81 0.11 1.16
C ALA A 462 -2.95 -0.73 -0.11
N ASP A 463 -4.08 -1.38 -0.24
CA ASP A 463 -4.52 -1.97 -1.50
C ASP A 463 -5.06 -0.89 -2.43
N TYR A 464 -5.63 0.17 -1.84
CA TYR A 464 -6.07 1.39 -2.51
C TYR A 464 -6.13 2.57 -1.50
N PRO A 465 -6.04 3.83 -1.97
CA PRO A 465 -5.95 5.00 -1.11
C PRO A 465 -7.32 5.48 -0.61
N ASP A 466 -8.05 4.61 0.04
CA ASP A 466 -9.35 4.92 0.63
C ASP A 466 -9.40 4.50 2.10
N ALA A 467 -10.01 5.31 2.95
CA ALA A 467 -10.14 5.01 4.37
C ALA A 467 -10.88 3.69 4.66
N GLN A 468 -11.68 3.20 3.73
CA GLN A 468 -12.38 1.93 3.82
C GLN A 468 -11.41 0.74 3.93
N ASP A 469 -10.29 0.79 3.22
CA ASP A 469 -9.24 -0.24 3.24
C ASP A 469 -8.62 -0.43 4.63
N TRP A 470 -8.59 0.65 5.42
CA TRP A 470 -8.00 0.71 6.76
C TRP A 470 -9.01 0.56 7.89
N THR A 471 -10.29 0.68 7.59
CA THR A 471 -11.34 0.71 8.59
C THR A 471 -12.37 -0.39 8.38
N SER A 472 -13.33 -0.22 7.47
CA SER A 472 -14.40 -1.19 7.26
C SER A 472 -13.87 -2.54 6.79
N LEU A 473 -12.83 -2.57 5.95
CA LEU A 473 -12.22 -3.80 5.50
C LEU A 473 -11.67 -4.61 6.68
N GLN A 474 -11.10 -3.93 7.69
CA GLN A 474 -10.44 -4.54 8.84
C GLN A 474 -11.40 -4.81 10.02
N PHE A 475 -12.36 -3.91 10.28
CA PHE A 475 -13.12 -3.91 11.53
C PHE A 475 -14.63 -4.08 11.38
N ALA A 476 -15.17 -4.09 10.14
CA ALA A 476 -16.61 -4.25 9.95
C ALA A 476 -17.11 -5.61 10.46
N ARG A 477 -18.36 -5.63 10.89
CA ARG A 477 -19.03 -6.87 11.26
C ARG A 477 -19.07 -7.83 10.06
N GLY A 478 -18.60 -9.05 10.27
CA GLY A 478 -18.56 -10.09 9.24
C GLY A 478 -17.41 -9.93 8.22
N SER A 479 -16.50 -8.96 8.42
CA SER A 479 -15.25 -8.95 7.68
C SER A 479 -14.38 -10.15 8.06
N GLN A 480 -13.86 -10.84 7.07
CA GLN A 480 -12.92 -11.94 7.29
C GLN A 480 -11.53 -11.46 7.76
N LEU A 481 -11.24 -10.15 7.62
CA LEU A 481 -10.03 -9.52 8.11
C LEU A 481 -10.18 -8.94 9.53
N ASN A 482 -11.37 -9.03 10.14
CA ASN A 482 -11.57 -8.68 11.54
C ASN A 482 -11.01 -9.78 12.48
N ASN A 483 -9.73 -10.06 12.34
CA ASN A 483 -9.04 -11.14 13.06
C ASN A 483 -8.91 -10.86 14.56
N MET A 484 -8.95 -9.58 14.97
CA MET A 484 -8.96 -9.16 16.37
C MET A 484 -10.33 -9.32 17.03
N ASN A 485 -11.37 -9.65 16.27
CA ASN A 485 -12.75 -9.83 16.75
C ASN A 485 -13.37 -8.55 17.35
N TYR A 486 -13.05 -7.39 16.75
CA TYR A 486 -13.62 -6.09 17.16
C TYR A 486 -15.15 -6.12 17.04
N GLY A 487 -15.84 -5.71 18.13
CA GLY A 487 -17.31 -5.72 18.20
C GLY A 487 -17.96 -7.09 18.45
N GLN A 488 -17.17 -8.16 18.65
CA GLN A 488 -17.65 -9.53 18.82
C GLN A 488 -17.48 -10.08 20.25
N ASN A 489 -16.81 -9.33 21.14
CA ASN A 489 -16.66 -9.72 22.55
C ASN A 489 -17.95 -9.47 23.35
N SER A 490 -17.98 -9.96 24.60
CA SER A 490 -19.09 -9.77 25.54
C SER A 490 -18.81 -8.69 26.60
N ALA A 491 -17.73 -7.90 26.44
CA ALA A 491 -17.40 -6.82 27.34
C ALA A 491 -18.36 -5.63 27.21
N THR A 492 -18.38 -4.76 28.19
CA THR A 492 -19.31 -3.61 28.25
C THR A 492 -19.10 -2.62 27.11
N ASP A 493 -17.89 -2.55 26.55
CA ASP A 493 -17.53 -1.69 25.41
C ASP A 493 -17.93 -2.28 24.04
N ALA A 494 -18.39 -3.53 23.97
CA ALA A 494 -18.81 -4.16 22.71
C ALA A 494 -19.94 -3.39 22.00
N VAL A 495 -20.87 -2.81 22.73
CA VAL A 495 -21.97 -2.01 22.17
C VAL A 495 -21.43 -0.77 21.44
N GLN A 496 -20.43 -0.10 22.00
CA GLN A 496 -19.78 1.05 21.37
C GLN A 496 -19.00 0.63 20.13
N GLN A 497 -18.29 -0.50 20.17
CA GLN A 497 -17.58 -1.06 19.00
C GLN A 497 -18.56 -1.38 17.87
N GLN A 498 -19.72 -1.95 18.17
CA GLN A 498 -20.77 -2.22 17.18
C GLN A 498 -21.37 -0.92 16.60
N ALA A 499 -21.48 0.15 17.38
CA ALA A 499 -21.88 1.45 16.88
C ALA A 499 -20.84 2.05 15.90
N VAL A 500 -19.53 1.83 16.14
CA VAL A 500 -18.47 2.19 15.19
C VAL A 500 -18.61 1.39 13.90
N GLN A 501 -18.89 0.09 13.97
CA GLN A 501 -19.13 -0.74 12.79
C GLN A 501 -20.32 -0.25 11.95
N GLN A 502 -21.37 0.23 12.60
CA GLN A 502 -22.52 0.86 11.91
C GLN A 502 -22.13 2.20 11.26
N ALA A 503 -21.35 3.03 11.94
CA ALA A 503 -20.85 4.29 11.40
C ALA A 503 -19.94 4.08 10.17
N LEU A 504 -19.08 3.05 10.20
CA LEU A 504 -18.27 2.63 9.07
C LEU A 504 -19.14 2.21 7.87
N ALA A 505 -20.19 1.42 8.10
CA ALA A 505 -21.12 1.02 7.03
C ALA A 505 -21.85 2.23 6.39
N GLN A 506 -22.17 3.25 7.20
CA GLN A 506 -22.74 4.52 6.70
C GLN A 506 -21.72 5.31 5.87
N ALA A 507 -20.46 5.37 6.32
CA ALA A 507 -19.38 6.02 5.57
C ALA A 507 -19.14 5.33 4.22
N ASP A 508 -19.12 4.00 4.19
CA ASP A 508 -18.97 3.19 2.97
C ASP A 508 -20.03 3.51 1.91
N ALA A 509 -21.27 3.76 2.34
CA ALA A 509 -22.39 4.06 1.46
C ALA A 509 -22.52 5.54 1.08
N SER A 510 -21.82 6.44 1.79
CA SER A 510 -21.94 7.90 1.59
C SER A 510 -21.28 8.32 0.26
N THR A 511 -22.05 9.01 -0.59
CA THR A 511 -21.58 9.58 -1.86
C THR A 511 -21.15 11.04 -1.75
N VAL A 512 -21.29 11.67 -0.57
CA VAL A 512 -20.86 13.04 -0.28
C VAL A 512 -19.45 13.00 0.31
N PRO A 513 -18.39 13.41 -0.43
CA PRO A 513 -17.00 13.20 -0.02
C PRO A 513 -16.67 13.77 1.36
N ALA A 514 -17.05 15.03 1.63
CA ALA A 514 -16.76 15.69 2.90
C ALA A 514 -17.45 15.00 4.10
N GLN A 515 -18.71 14.57 3.93
CA GLN A 515 -19.44 13.83 4.96
C GLN A 515 -18.78 12.46 5.22
N ARG A 516 -18.41 11.76 4.13
CA ARG A 516 -17.73 10.46 4.19
C ARG A 516 -16.41 10.56 4.94
N GLN A 517 -15.59 11.57 4.63
CA GLN A 517 -14.33 11.82 5.33
C GLN A 517 -14.53 12.05 6.82
N GLN A 518 -15.48 12.92 7.21
CA GLN A 518 -15.78 13.16 8.62
C GLN A 518 -16.23 11.89 9.36
N GLN A 519 -17.02 11.03 8.71
CA GLN A 519 -17.47 9.78 9.30
C GLN A 519 -16.28 8.85 9.57
N TYR A 520 -15.34 8.69 8.62
CA TYR A 520 -14.14 7.90 8.84
C TYR A 520 -13.21 8.49 9.89
N GLN A 521 -13.02 9.81 9.93
CA GLN A 521 -12.20 10.47 10.96
C GLN A 521 -12.73 10.22 12.37
N ARG A 522 -14.06 10.30 12.56
CA ARG A 522 -14.69 9.99 13.84
C ARG A 522 -14.55 8.51 14.19
N ALA A 523 -14.74 7.64 13.22
CA ALA A 523 -14.59 6.20 13.42
C ALA A 523 -13.13 5.85 13.75
N GLU A 524 -12.14 6.42 13.05
CA GLU A 524 -10.71 6.21 13.34
C GLU A 524 -10.37 6.63 14.77
N GLN A 525 -10.82 7.80 15.21
CA GLN A 525 -10.58 8.24 16.60
C GLN A 525 -11.12 7.22 17.61
N GLN A 526 -12.31 6.66 17.36
CA GLN A 526 -12.87 5.67 18.26
C GLN A 526 -12.14 4.32 18.18
N LEU A 527 -11.75 3.87 16.99
CA LEU A 527 -10.92 2.69 16.82
C LEU A 527 -9.57 2.80 17.55
N VAL A 528 -8.96 3.98 17.53
CA VAL A 528 -7.73 4.27 18.31
C VAL A 528 -8.01 4.26 19.81
N ASN A 529 -9.11 4.86 20.26
CA ASN A 529 -9.51 4.85 21.68
C ASN A 529 -9.75 3.42 22.19
N ASP A 530 -10.37 2.57 21.37
CA ASP A 530 -10.64 1.17 21.68
C ASP A 530 -9.39 0.28 21.56
N VAL A 531 -8.31 0.82 20.98
CA VAL A 531 -7.11 0.06 20.59
C VAL A 531 -7.48 -1.12 19.67
N ALA A 532 -8.29 -0.84 18.65
CA ALA A 532 -8.69 -1.84 17.64
C ALA A 532 -7.47 -2.41 16.91
N TRP A 533 -6.54 -1.54 16.51
CA TRP A 533 -5.13 -1.80 16.34
C TRP A 533 -4.34 -0.95 17.35
N LEU A 534 -3.11 -1.36 17.62
CA LEU A 534 -2.10 -0.55 18.27
C LEU A 534 -1.07 -0.17 17.19
N PRO A 535 -1.29 0.92 16.43
CA PRO A 535 -0.34 1.38 15.44
C PRO A 535 1.00 1.72 16.09
N ILE A 536 2.10 1.33 15.47
CA ILE A 536 3.45 1.65 15.93
C ILE A 536 4.07 2.70 15.04
N ALA A 537 4.08 2.44 13.71
CA ALA A 537 4.78 3.30 12.78
C ALA A 537 4.22 3.20 11.36
N GLN A 538 4.21 4.31 10.64
CA GLN A 538 4.04 4.36 9.19
C GLN A 538 5.40 4.09 8.54
N GLN A 539 5.43 3.15 7.59
CA GLN A 539 6.64 2.76 6.90
C GLN A 539 7.13 3.85 5.94
N VAL A 540 8.44 3.87 5.73
CA VAL A 540 9.10 4.77 4.80
C VAL A 540 9.96 3.93 3.85
N ALA A 541 9.69 4.01 2.56
CA ALA A 541 10.55 3.44 1.53
C ALA A 541 11.83 4.24 1.42
N SER A 542 12.96 3.54 1.30
CA SER A 542 14.27 4.14 1.10
C SER A 542 15.02 3.35 0.04
N TYR A 543 15.44 4.00 -1.02
CA TYR A 543 16.16 3.35 -2.12
C TYR A 543 17.24 4.26 -2.70
N VAL A 544 18.14 3.67 -3.46
CA VAL A 544 19.11 4.36 -4.27
C VAL A 544 18.85 4.09 -5.75
N GLN A 545 19.10 5.11 -6.57
CA GLN A 545 18.93 5.06 -8.01
C GLN A 545 20.10 5.74 -8.72
N LYS A 546 20.59 5.10 -9.79
CA LYS A 546 21.65 5.67 -10.63
C LYS A 546 21.16 6.95 -11.31
N PRO A 547 22.02 7.98 -11.45
CA PRO A 547 21.63 9.26 -12.04
C PRO A 547 21.22 9.16 -13.52
N CYS A 548 21.56 8.08 -14.21
CA CYS A 548 21.11 7.86 -15.58
C CYS A 548 19.61 7.52 -15.69
N VAL A 549 18.99 6.97 -14.64
CA VAL A 549 17.56 6.63 -14.66
C VAL A 549 16.73 7.87 -14.42
N GLN A 550 15.82 8.16 -15.32
CA GLN A 550 14.96 9.34 -15.27
C GLN A 550 13.49 8.95 -15.39
N GLY A 551 12.60 9.76 -14.83
CA GLY A 551 11.14 9.63 -15.00
C GLY A 551 10.48 8.54 -14.15
N THR A 552 11.19 7.98 -13.16
CA THR A 552 10.56 7.09 -12.18
C THR A 552 9.66 7.88 -11.23
N THR A 553 8.51 7.31 -10.90
CA THR A 553 7.56 7.88 -9.93
C THR A 553 7.65 7.11 -8.61
N ASP A 554 7.74 7.85 -7.50
CA ASP A 554 7.63 7.31 -6.15
C ASP A 554 6.15 7.10 -5.83
N THR A 555 5.71 5.85 -5.74
CA THR A 555 4.33 5.53 -5.45
C THR A 555 4.18 5.03 -4.02
N PRO A 556 3.26 5.61 -3.25
CA PRO A 556 3.08 5.21 -1.85
C PRO A 556 2.48 3.81 -1.66
N TYR A 557 2.10 3.13 -2.75
CA TYR A 557 1.56 1.76 -2.77
C TYR A 557 2.62 0.68 -2.99
N GLY A 558 3.88 1.06 -3.25
CA GLY A 558 4.97 0.12 -3.49
C GLY A 558 5.01 -0.53 -4.89
N VAL A 559 4.06 -0.22 -5.77
CA VAL A 559 4.03 -0.70 -7.17
C VAL A 559 3.95 0.48 -8.14
N THR A 560 4.56 0.35 -9.32
CA THR A 560 4.56 1.37 -10.37
C THR A 560 3.32 1.17 -11.25
N PRO A 561 2.44 2.19 -11.39
CA PRO A 561 1.29 2.11 -12.31
C PRO A 561 1.72 1.84 -13.75
N PRO A 562 0.91 1.11 -14.57
CA PRO A 562 1.25 0.72 -15.93
C PRO A 562 1.69 1.89 -16.82
N ASP A 563 0.93 2.99 -16.85
CA ASP A 563 1.24 4.16 -17.70
C ASP A 563 2.51 4.92 -17.26
N ASP A 564 2.93 4.80 -16.01
CA ASP A 564 4.13 5.49 -15.50
C ASP A 564 5.41 4.96 -16.13
N TRP A 565 5.40 3.71 -16.61
CA TRP A 565 6.51 3.18 -17.36
C TRP A 565 6.82 3.96 -18.65
N GLY A 566 5.85 4.67 -19.21
CA GLY A 566 6.05 5.55 -20.37
C GLY A 566 6.91 6.77 -20.08
N LYS A 567 7.03 7.18 -18.81
CA LYS A 567 7.85 8.31 -18.35
C LYS A 567 9.33 7.91 -18.18
N VAL A 568 9.63 6.62 -17.96
CA VAL A 568 10.97 6.14 -17.60
C VAL A 568 11.88 6.03 -18.82
N PHE A 569 13.09 6.58 -18.72
CA PHE A 569 14.13 6.46 -19.74
C PHE A 569 15.53 6.48 -19.12
N ILE A 570 16.51 6.00 -19.88
CA ILE A 570 17.94 6.09 -19.51
C ILE A 570 18.55 7.31 -20.20
N SER A 571 19.14 8.19 -19.42
CA SER A 571 19.87 9.38 -19.88
C SER A 571 21.36 9.09 -20.10
N THR A 572 22.11 10.10 -20.61
CA THR A 572 23.57 10.01 -20.76
C THR A 572 24.32 10.26 -19.46
N ALA A 573 23.64 10.52 -18.34
CA ALA A 573 24.29 10.69 -17.05
C ALA A 573 24.96 9.39 -16.58
N THR A 574 25.98 9.52 -15.76
CA THR A 574 26.76 8.39 -15.22
C THR A 574 26.86 8.49 -13.69
N PRO A 575 26.97 7.36 -12.99
CA PRO A 575 27.00 5.96 -13.48
C PRO A 575 25.64 5.40 -13.86
N CYS A 576 25.67 4.31 -14.60
CA CYS A 576 24.54 3.47 -15.00
C CYS A 576 24.92 2.01 -14.79
N ALA A 577 23.96 1.10 -14.75
CA ALA A 577 24.27 -0.31 -14.68
C ALA A 577 25.08 -0.74 -15.92
N LYS A 578 26.10 -1.56 -15.68
CA LYS A 578 26.90 -2.17 -16.75
C LYS A 578 26.16 -3.40 -17.29
N THR A 579 25.12 -3.15 -18.08
CA THR A 579 24.40 -4.24 -18.73
C THR A 579 25.25 -4.89 -19.80
N THR A 580 25.84 -6.04 -19.49
CA THR A 580 26.31 -6.97 -20.52
C THR A 580 25.07 -7.61 -21.12
N VAL A 581 24.64 -7.13 -22.29
CA VAL A 581 23.66 -7.83 -23.11
C VAL A 581 24.38 -9.08 -23.65
N GLN A 582 24.20 -10.24 -23.04
CA GLN A 582 24.47 -11.51 -23.67
C GLN A 582 23.28 -11.93 -24.52
#